data_5cf5e3dbf5092842a8ce112774b056fa
#
_entry.id   5cf5e3dbf5092842a8ce112774b056fa
#
_cell.length_a   1.000
_cell.length_b   1.000
_cell.length_c   1.000
_cell.angle_alpha   90.00
_cell.angle_beta   90.00
_cell.angle_gamma   90.00
#
_symmetry.space_group_name_H-M   'P 1'
#
loop_
_entity.id
_entity.type
_entity.pdbx_description
1 polymer ?
#
loop_
_entity_poly.entity_id
_entity_poly.type
_entity_poly.pdbx_seq_one_letter_code
_entity_poly.pdbx_strand_id
1 'polypeptide(L)'
;DSKTAPQSAIKNNCVAVAVVPLYQDIADFGQRLQAIKPGAQVAIDSVRRSEGRRLDNYLDFLPGTAIRLINGLMDYRQAKKQNPYANIVISNVAGPSKVLYALEGRLAMVELLSTGNLTDAGNLNITIWSYVDNLCFSFFSRKGALPDPDRINGHLREVVEDLRWQNMGGEA
;
A
#
# COMPACT_ATOMS: atom_id res chain seq x y z
N ASP A 1 2.82 -44.75 11.91
CA ASP A 1 2.38 -44.19 10.64
C ASP A 1 2.36 -42.66 10.76
N SER A 2 3.51 -42.04 10.50
CA SER A 2 3.63 -40.59 10.44
C SER A 2 3.12 -40.12 9.07
N LYS A 3 1.88 -39.69 9.01
CA LYS A 3 1.35 -38.92 7.86
C LYS A 3 2.05 -37.58 7.82
N THR A 4 3.05 -37.48 6.96
CA THR A 4 3.66 -36.23 6.55
C THR A 4 2.55 -35.32 6.02
N ALA A 5 2.27 -34.23 6.77
CA ALA A 5 1.43 -33.16 6.26
C ALA A 5 2.03 -32.65 4.94
N PRO A 6 1.21 -32.34 3.93
CA PRO A 6 1.72 -31.79 2.68
C PRO A 6 2.47 -30.50 2.99
N GLN A 7 3.75 -30.43 2.57
CA GLN A 7 4.52 -29.20 2.56
C GLN A 7 3.68 -28.14 1.82
N SER A 8 3.10 -27.22 2.58
CA SER A 8 2.46 -26.04 2.00
C SER A 8 3.51 -25.36 1.16
N ALA A 9 3.31 -25.32 -0.15
CA ALA A 9 4.18 -24.61 -1.08
C ALA A 9 4.39 -23.21 -0.47
N ILE A 10 5.66 -22.86 -0.24
CA ILE A 10 6.06 -21.54 0.23
C ILE A 10 5.48 -20.56 -0.79
N LYS A 11 4.38 -19.91 -0.43
CA LYS A 11 3.81 -18.86 -1.26
C LYS A 11 4.84 -17.74 -1.27
N ASN A 12 5.48 -17.53 -2.40
CA ASN A 12 6.32 -16.37 -2.63
C ASN A 12 5.50 -15.10 -2.30
N ASN A 13 6.18 -14.05 -1.87
CA ASN A 13 5.57 -12.76 -1.56
C ASN A 13 4.84 -12.23 -2.81
N CYS A 14 3.53 -12.39 -2.83
CA CYS A 14 2.69 -11.99 -3.96
C CYS A 14 2.14 -10.61 -3.68
N VAL A 15 2.67 -9.62 -4.39
CA VAL A 15 2.19 -8.24 -4.35
C VAL A 15 1.30 -8.00 -5.55
N ALA A 16 0.12 -7.46 -5.30
CA ALA A 16 -0.79 -7.02 -6.33
C ALA A 16 -1.00 -5.51 -6.23
N VAL A 17 -1.03 -4.83 -7.36
CA VAL A 17 -1.16 -3.37 -7.44
C VAL A 17 -2.45 -3.03 -8.18
N ALA A 18 -3.26 -2.16 -7.59
CA ALA A 18 -4.44 -1.58 -8.20
C ALA A 18 -4.24 -0.09 -8.44
N VAL A 19 -4.61 0.42 -9.61
CA VAL A 19 -4.57 1.86 -9.91
C VAL A 19 -5.95 2.44 -9.63
N VAL A 20 -6.00 3.43 -8.75
CA VAL A 20 -7.24 4.08 -8.32
C VAL A 20 -7.13 5.59 -8.58
N PRO A 21 -8.08 6.21 -9.30
CA PRO A 21 -8.13 7.65 -9.44
C PRO A 21 -8.51 8.31 -8.12
N LEU A 22 -7.84 9.41 -7.76
CA LEU A 22 -8.07 10.13 -6.52
C LEU A 22 -9.07 11.30 -6.64
N TYR A 23 -9.59 11.57 -7.82
CA TYR A 23 -10.61 12.62 -8.08
C TYR A 23 -10.27 13.96 -7.41
N GLN A 24 -9.08 14.48 -7.68
CA GLN A 24 -8.56 15.73 -7.07
C GLN A 24 -9.36 16.98 -7.47
N ASP A 25 -10.12 16.91 -8.56
CA ASP A 25 -11.06 17.91 -9.07
C ASP A 25 -12.29 18.09 -8.16
N ILE A 26 -12.63 17.10 -7.32
CA ILE A 26 -13.71 17.19 -6.35
C ILE A 26 -13.19 17.88 -5.08
N ALA A 27 -13.63 19.11 -4.82
CA ALA A 27 -13.16 19.90 -3.69
C ALA A 27 -13.68 19.36 -2.34
N ASP A 28 -14.95 18.92 -2.30
CA ASP A 28 -15.56 18.38 -1.09
C ASP A 28 -14.98 17.00 -0.74
N PHE A 29 -14.49 16.87 0.49
CA PHE A 29 -13.82 15.64 0.96
C PHE A 29 -14.79 14.44 1.01
N GLY A 30 -16.01 14.62 1.48
CA GLY A 30 -16.99 13.54 1.59
C GLY A 30 -17.42 13.00 0.22
N GLN A 31 -17.69 13.91 -0.74
CA GLN A 31 -18.02 13.54 -2.11
C GLN A 31 -16.85 12.86 -2.80
N ARG A 32 -15.62 13.35 -2.60
CA ARG A 32 -14.41 12.74 -3.13
C ARG A 32 -14.22 11.32 -2.60
N LEU A 33 -14.39 11.10 -1.31
CA LEU A 33 -14.31 9.78 -0.69
C LEU A 33 -15.36 8.82 -1.26
N GLN A 34 -16.59 9.30 -1.47
CA GLN A 34 -17.65 8.50 -2.11
C GLN A 34 -17.35 8.16 -3.57
N ALA A 35 -16.69 9.05 -4.29
CA ALA A 35 -16.26 8.78 -5.68
C ALA A 35 -15.11 7.77 -5.75
N ILE A 36 -14.15 7.80 -4.80
CA ILE A 36 -13.01 6.88 -4.75
C ILE A 36 -13.45 5.44 -4.43
N LYS A 37 -14.37 5.26 -3.49
CA LYS A 37 -14.78 3.94 -2.97
C LYS A 37 -15.13 2.92 -4.07
N PRO A 38 -16.06 3.19 -5.01
CA PRO A 38 -16.43 2.22 -6.03
C PRO A 38 -15.28 1.91 -6.98
N GLY A 39 -14.47 2.91 -7.35
CA GLY A 39 -13.30 2.72 -8.20
C GLY A 39 -12.24 1.83 -7.53
N ALA A 40 -11.98 2.06 -6.25
CA ALA A 40 -11.06 1.23 -5.47
C ALA A 40 -11.56 -0.21 -5.36
N GLN A 41 -12.86 -0.42 -5.10
CA GLN A 41 -13.45 -1.75 -5.01
C GLN A 41 -13.33 -2.51 -6.32
N VAL A 42 -13.68 -1.90 -7.45
CA VAL A 42 -13.54 -2.50 -8.79
C VAL A 42 -12.09 -2.86 -9.09
N ALA A 43 -11.15 -1.97 -8.76
CA ALA A 43 -9.73 -2.21 -8.97
C ALA A 43 -9.22 -3.39 -8.13
N ILE A 44 -9.56 -3.46 -6.84
CA ILE A 44 -9.22 -4.57 -5.94
C ILE A 44 -9.82 -5.88 -6.43
N ASP A 45 -11.10 -5.88 -6.83
CA ASP A 45 -11.78 -7.09 -7.31
C ASP A 45 -11.20 -7.56 -8.65
N SER A 46 -10.74 -6.66 -9.51
CA SER A 46 -10.08 -7.03 -10.76
C SER A 46 -8.74 -7.72 -10.51
N VAL A 47 -7.98 -7.22 -9.54
CA VAL A 47 -6.72 -7.83 -9.10
C VAL A 47 -6.97 -9.23 -8.52
N ARG A 48 -7.93 -9.36 -7.59
CA ARG A 48 -8.28 -10.66 -6.99
C ARG A 48 -8.73 -11.69 -8.04
N ARG A 49 -9.46 -11.26 -9.05
CA ARG A 49 -9.87 -12.15 -10.18
C ARG A 49 -8.70 -12.53 -11.08
N SER A 50 -7.70 -11.68 -11.21
CA SER A 50 -6.49 -11.95 -12.01
C SER A 50 -5.50 -12.87 -11.30
N GLU A 51 -5.58 -13.01 -9.98
CA GLU A 51 -4.73 -13.94 -9.21
C GLU A 51 -4.84 -15.40 -9.67
N GLY A 52 -5.95 -15.78 -10.29
CA GLY A 52 -6.11 -17.10 -10.92
C GLY A 52 -5.45 -17.25 -12.30
N ARG A 53 -5.04 -16.15 -12.93
CA ARG A 53 -4.36 -16.12 -14.25
C ARG A 53 -2.96 -15.52 -14.12
N ARG A 54 -2.15 -16.08 -13.24
CA ARG A 54 -0.81 -15.53 -12.98
C ARG A 54 0.10 -15.71 -14.19
N LEU A 55 0.45 -14.61 -14.82
CA LEU A 55 1.64 -14.49 -15.66
C LEU A 55 2.93 -14.86 -14.88
N ASP A 56 2.89 -14.72 -13.54
CA ASP A 56 3.99 -15.06 -12.65
C ASP A 56 4.48 -16.50 -12.85
N ASN A 57 3.58 -17.46 -13.10
CA ASN A 57 3.96 -18.84 -13.39
C ASN A 57 4.80 -18.99 -14.65
N TYR A 58 4.72 -18.08 -15.60
CA TYR A 58 5.54 -18.07 -16.82
C TYR A 58 6.86 -17.31 -16.63
N LEU A 59 6.85 -16.30 -15.75
CA LEU A 59 8.06 -15.53 -15.43
C LEU A 59 9.05 -16.36 -14.60
N ASP A 60 8.58 -17.32 -13.81
CA ASP A 60 9.43 -18.23 -13.03
C ASP A 60 10.32 -19.11 -13.90
N PHE A 61 9.97 -19.30 -15.18
CA PHE A 61 10.78 -20.05 -16.14
C PHE A 61 11.81 -19.18 -16.89
N LEU A 62 11.76 -17.85 -16.73
CA LEU A 62 12.68 -16.96 -17.40
C LEU A 62 13.99 -16.80 -16.59
N PRO A 63 15.16 -16.79 -17.25
CA PRO A 63 16.41 -16.44 -16.58
C PRO A 63 16.31 -15.05 -15.94
N GLY A 64 16.88 -14.87 -14.76
CA GLY A 64 16.83 -13.61 -14.04
C GLY A 64 17.36 -12.40 -14.83
N THR A 65 18.24 -12.63 -15.81
CA THR A 65 18.72 -11.61 -16.76
C THR A 65 17.60 -11.13 -17.70
N ALA A 66 16.75 -12.05 -18.17
CA ALA A 66 15.60 -11.69 -19.01
C ALA A 66 14.56 -10.87 -18.22
N ILE A 67 14.31 -11.25 -16.98
CA ILE A 67 13.40 -10.50 -16.08
C ILE A 67 13.94 -9.09 -15.84
N ARG A 68 15.24 -8.94 -15.58
CA ARG A 68 15.88 -7.61 -15.42
C ARG A 68 15.77 -6.75 -16.68
N LEU A 69 15.94 -7.36 -17.86
CA LEU A 69 15.83 -6.64 -19.13
C LEU A 69 14.39 -6.17 -19.38
N ILE A 70 13.41 -7.03 -19.11
CA ILE A 70 11.97 -6.69 -19.25
C ILE A 70 11.60 -5.56 -18.28
N ASN A 71 11.99 -5.66 -17.03
CA ASN A 71 11.73 -4.64 -16.04
C ASN A 71 12.42 -3.32 -16.41
N GLY A 72 13.70 -3.36 -16.77
CA GLY A 72 14.43 -2.17 -17.22
C GLY A 72 13.82 -1.50 -18.46
N LEU A 73 13.27 -2.28 -19.39
CA LEU A 73 12.57 -1.73 -20.57
C LEU A 73 11.22 -1.12 -20.20
N MET A 74 10.49 -1.74 -19.27
CA MET A 74 9.23 -1.20 -18.74
C MET A 74 9.47 0.10 -17.97
N ASP A 75 10.47 0.13 -17.09
CA ASP A 75 10.86 1.30 -16.32
C ASP A 75 11.31 2.45 -17.23
N TYR A 76 12.13 2.16 -18.25
CA TYR A 76 12.55 3.14 -19.24
C TYR A 76 11.37 3.73 -20.04
N ARG A 77 10.41 2.89 -20.46
CA ARG A 77 9.20 3.35 -21.15
C ARG A 77 8.30 4.16 -20.23
N GLN A 78 8.23 3.80 -18.94
CA GLN A 78 7.43 4.51 -17.95
C GLN A 78 8.05 5.87 -17.60
N ALA A 79 9.38 5.92 -17.43
CA ALA A 79 10.11 7.17 -17.16
C ALA A 79 10.05 8.18 -18.31
N LYS A 80 9.90 7.71 -19.56
CA LYS A 80 9.70 8.58 -20.74
C LYS A 80 8.28 9.09 -20.89
N LYS A 81 7.27 8.50 -20.21
CA LYS A 81 5.92 9.02 -20.25
C LYS A 81 5.83 10.27 -19.41
N GLN A 82 5.38 11.37 -19.99
CA GLN A 82 5.13 12.63 -19.27
C GLN A 82 4.03 12.51 -18.21
N ASN A 83 3.23 11.43 -18.24
CA ASN A 83 2.22 11.09 -17.24
C ASN A 83 2.48 9.67 -16.74
N PRO A 84 3.10 9.49 -15.57
CA PRO A 84 3.20 8.19 -14.92
C PRO A 84 1.80 7.68 -14.55
N TYR A 85 1.58 6.37 -14.66
CA TYR A 85 0.29 5.75 -14.30
C TYR A 85 -0.08 5.97 -12.82
N ALA A 86 0.91 6.16 -11.95
CA ALA A 86 0.73 6.49 -10.55
C ALA A 86 1.92 7.30 -10.05
N ASN A 87 1.65 8.37 -9.32
CA ASN A 87 2.67 9.24 -8.69
C ASN A 87 2.85 8.93 -7.20
N ILE A 88 1.86 8.27 -6.61
CA ILE A 88 1.84 7.90 -5.19
C ILE A 88 1.53 6.41 -5.11
N VAL A 89 2.27 5.71 -4.28
CA VAL A 89 1.98 4.31 -3.89
C VAL A 89 1.44 4.32 -2.48
N ILE A 90 0.27 3.72 -2.28
CA ILE A 90 -0.34 3.58 -0.96
C ILE A 90 -0.46 2.09 -0.67
N SER A 91 0.13 1.65 0.44
CA SER A 91 0.04 0.27 0.93
C SER A 91 -0.65 0.27 2.29
N ASN A 92 -1.76 -0.45 2.39
CA ASN A 92 -2.45 -0.66 3.66
C ASN A 92 -2.27 -2.12 4.07
N VAL A 93 -1.59 -2.33 5.20
CA VAL A 93 -1.25 -3.65 5.70
C VAL A 93 -1.90 -3.87 7.06
N ALA A 94 -2.72 -4.91 7.14
CA ALA A 94 -3.29 -5.33 8.42
C ALA A 94 -2.20 -5.95 9.29
N GLY A 95 -1.91 -5.32 10.40
CA GLY A 95 -0.96 -5.80 11.40
C GLY A 95 -1.64 -6.59 12.52
N PRO A 96 -0.87 -7.02 13.52
CA PRO A 96 -1.37 -7.77 14.65
C PRO A 96 -2.43 -6.99 15.45
N SER A 97 -3.53 -7.66 15.78
CA SER A 97 -4.58 -7.12 16.66
C SER A 97 -4.27 -7.28 18.14
N LYS A 98 -3.18 -7.97 18.49
CA LYS A 98 -2.73 -8.19 19.86
C LYS A 98 -1.31 -7.70 20.04
N VAL A 99 -1.00 -7.24 21.24
CA VAL A 99 0.35 -6.81 21.59
C VAL A 99 1.33 -7.96 21.38
N LEU A 100 2.40 -7.69 20.64
CA LEU A 100 3.52 -8.61 20.46
C LEU A 100 4.55 -8.37 21.56
N TYR A 101 5.11 -9.48 22.04
CA TYR A 101 6.13 -9.47 23.08
C TYR A 101 7.41 -10.12 22.58
N ALA A 102 8.53 -9.56 22.99
CA ALA A 102 9.85 -10.14 22.80
C ALA A 102 10.48 -10.50 24.15
N LEU A 103 11.60 -11.25 24.12
CA LEU A 103 12.38 -11.66 25.29
C LEU A 103 11.49 -12.32 26.35
N GLU A 104 10.78 -13.39 25.98
CA GLU A 104 9.93 -14.18 26.88
C GLU A 104 8.87 -13.32 27.62
N GLY A 105 8.29 -12.35 26.92
CA GLY A 105 7.24 -11.49 27.49
C GLY A 105 7.74 -10.24 28.22
N ARG A 106 9.05 -10.01 28.28
CA ARG A 106 9.65 -8.89 29.04
C ARG A 106 9.59 -7.56 28.32
N LEU A 107 9.47 -7.56 26.99
CA LEU A 107 9.37 -6.36 26.17
C LEU A 107 8.08 -6.40 25.35
N ALA A 108 7.21 -5.40 25.55
CA ALA A 108 6.05 -5.20 24.72
C ALA A 108 6.41 -4.30 23.53
N MET A 109 5.98 -4.69 22.33
CA MET A 109 6.05 -3.80 21.15
C MET A 109 4.98 -2.72 21.29
N VAL A 110 5.37 -1.45 21.16
CA VAL A 110 4.43 -0.31 21.26
C VAL A 110 3.94 0.16 19.90
N GLU A 111 4.77 0.06 18.86
CA GLU A 111 4.45 0.50 17.51
C GLU A 111 5.06 -0.43 16.47
N LEU A 112 4.42 -0.51 15.30
CA LEU A 112 4.92 -1.22 14.13
C LEU A 112 5.00 -0.23 12.97
N LEU A 113 6.22 0.13 12.59
CA LEU A 113 6.50 1.02 11.48
C LEU A 113 7.24 0.27 10.38
N SER A 114 6.82 0.46 9.16
CA SER A 114 7.50 -0.08 7.99
C SER A 114 7.35 0.89 6.82
N THR A 115 8.30 0.89 5.91
CA THR A 115 8.26 1.68 4.69
C THR A 115 8.31 0.77 3.48
N GLY A 116 7.51 1.09 2.46
CA GLY A 116 7.64 0.48 1.15
C GLY A 116 8.77 1.12 0.34
N ASN A 117 9.22 0.43 -0.70
CA ASN A 117 10.22 0.94 -1.62
C ASN A 117 9.62 2.00 -2.55
N LEU A 118 10.46 2.95 -2.98
CA LEU A 118 10.13 3.82 -4.09
C LEU A 118 10.30 3.06 -5.40
N THR A 119 9.37 3.26 -6.31
CA THR A 119 9.50 2.84 -7.70
C THR A 119 10.07 3.99 -8.54
N ASP A 120 10.59 3.70 -9.73
CA ASP A 120 11.11 4.74 -10.61
C ASP A 120 10.03 5.71 -11.10
N ALA A 121 8.78 5.28 -11.11
CA ALA A 121 7.62 6.10 -11.49
C ALA A 121 6.97 6.83 -10.30
N GLY A 122 7.17 6.35 -9.06
CA GLY A 122 6.53 6.88 -7.85
C GLY A 122 7.50 7.70 -7.01
N ASN A 123 7.12 8.94 -6.69
CA ASN A 123 7.93 9.84 -5.88
C ASN A 123 7.59 9.79 -4.39
N LEU A 124 6.46 9.20 -4.04
CA LEU A 124 5.97 9.08 -2.67
C LEU A 124 5.39 7.69 -2.43
N ASN A 125 5.81 7.05 -1.38
CA ASN A 125 5.21 5.83 -0.85
C ASN A 125 4.63 6.13 0.53
N ILE A 126 3.37 5.78 0.72
CA ILE A 126 2.64 5.89 1.99
C ILE A 126 2.32 4.46 2.42
N THR A 127 2.92 4.03 3.51
CA THR A 127 2.63 2.71 4.09
C THR A 127 1.87 2.88 5.39
N ILE A 128 0.73 2.21 5.49
CA ILE A 128 -0.16 2.25 6.64
C ILE A 128 -0.16 0.86 7.27
N TRP A 129 0.14 0.79 8.57
CA TRP A 129 0.05 -0.43 9.36
C TRP A 129 -0.96 -0.27 10.47
N SER A 130 -1.86 -1.22 10.63
CA SER A 130 -2.61 -1.33 11.88
C SER A 130 -1.80 -2.13 12.90
N TYR A 131 -1.80 -1.68 14.14
CA TYR A 131 -1.18 -2.40 15.26
C TYR A 131 -2.01 -2.19 16.51
N VAL A 132 -2.62 -3.27 17.00
CA VAL A 132 -3.62 -3.20 18.09
C VAL A 132 -4.70 -2.19 17.73
N ASP A 133 -4.83 -1.08 18.46
CA ASP A 133 -5.83 -0.03 18.23
C ASP A 133 -5.25 1.21 17.51
N ASN A 134 -4.01 1.12 17.00
CA ASN A 134 -3.32 2.23 16.36
C ASN A 134 -3.20 2.02 14.83
N LEU A 135 -3.21 3.14 14.09
CA LEU A 135 -2.79 3.19 12.71
C LEU A 135 -1.47 3.96 12.63
N CYS A 136 -0.44 3.29 12.13
CA CYS A 136 0.88 3.85 11.95
C CYS A 136 1.09 4.21 10.47
N PHE A 137 1.39 5.48 10.19
CA PHE A 137 1.63 5.99 8.85
C PHE A 137 3.11 6.25 8.65
N SER A 138 3.67 5.70 7.59
CA SER A 138 5.06 5.93 7.18
C SER A 138 5.08 6.57 5.79
N PHE A 139 5.82 7.66 5.66
CA PHE A 139 6.01 8.39 4.40
C PHE A 139 7.45 8.24 3.93
N PHE A 140 7.62 7.71 2.74
CA PHE A 140 8.93 7.60 2.11
C PHE A 140 8.91 8.29 0.76
N SER A 141 9.71 9.33 0.60
CA SER A 141 9.73 10.14 -0.61
C SER A 141 11.13 10.30 -1.18
N ARG A 142 11.19 10.54 -2.49
CA ARG A 142 12.44 10.97 -3.15
C ARG A 142 12.81 12.37 -2.66
N LYS A 143 14.09 12.61 -2.42
CA LYS A 143 14.58 13.94 -2.02
C LYS A 143 14.11 15.01 -3.01
N GLY A 144 13.47 16.04 -2.48
CA GLY A 144 12.92 17.14 -3.28
C GLY A 144 11.53 16.91 -3.89
N ALA A 145 10.99 15.67 -3.84
CA ALA A 145 9.63 15.38 -4.31
C ALA A 145 8.54 15.86 -3.33
N LEU A 146 8.89 15.94 -2.06
CA LEU A 146 8.04 16.42 -1.00
C LEU A 146 8.73 17.61 -0.32
N PRO A 147 8.34 18.85 -0.65
CA PRO A 147 9.02 20.04 -0.12
C PRO A 147 8.90 20.18 1.40
N ASP A 148 7.76 19.80 1.95
CA ASP A 148 7.43 19.91 3.36
C ASP A 148 6.71 18.63 3.86
N PRO A 149 7.46 17.68 4.43
CA PRO A 149 6.87 16.46 4.98
C PRO A 149 5.92 16.71 6.17
N ASP A 150 6.18 17.75 6.98
CA ASP A 150 5.39 18.05 8.17
C ASP A 150 3.98 18.51 7.80
N ARG A 151 3.82 19.14 6.64
CA ARG A 151 2.52 19.54 6.10
C ARG A 151 1.59 18.35 5.86
N ILE A 152 2.12 17.20 5.41
CA ILE A 152 1.32 15.98 5.26
C ILE A 152 0.82 15.51 6.62
N ASN A 153 1.67 15.52 7.64
CA ASN A 153 1.26 15.15 8.98
C ASN A 153 0.17 16.07 9.52
N GLY A 154 0.23 17.37 9.26
CA GLY A 154 -0.81 18.34 9.61
C GLY A 154 -2.15 17.96 8.99
N HIS A 155 -2.20 17.82 7.67
CA HIS A 155 -3.42 17.45 6.95
C HIS A 155 -3.96 16.07 7.35
N LEU A 156 -3.09 15.09 7.62
CA LEU A 156 -3.52 13.78 8.09
C LEU A 156 -4.25 13.87 9.43
N ARG A 157 -3.73 14.67 10.37
CA ARG A 157 -4.37 14.89 11.67
C ARG A 157 -5.74 15.55 11.51
N GLU A 158 -5.83 16.61 10.71
CA GLU A 158 -7.08 17.29 10.40
C GLU A 158 -8.12 16.31 9.85
N VAL A 159 -7.77 15.52 8.85
CA VAL A 159 -8.68 14.52 8.25
C VAL A 159 -9.11 13.45 9.25
N VAL A 160 -8.21 12.98 10.11
CA VAL A 160 -8.55 11.98 11.14
C VAL A 160 -9.50 12.58 12.18
N GLU A 161 -9.30 13.82 12.58
CA GLU A 161 -10.20 14.53 13.50
C GLU A 161 -11.58 14.74 12.89
N ASP A 162 -11.67 15.18 11.64
CA ASP A 162 -12.92 15.33 10.90
C ASP A 162 -13.67 14.00 10.78
N LEU A 163 -12.99 12.92 10.47
CA LEU A 163 -13.59 11.58 10.38
C LEU A 163 -14.09 11.08 11.73
N ARG A 164 -13.38 11.38 12.82
CA ARG A 164 -13.82 11.05 14.18
C ARG A 164 -15.10 11.83 14.53
N TRP A 165 -15.11 13.11 14.23
CA TRP A 165 -16.28 13.97 14.48
C TRP A 165 -17.53 13.46 13.75
N GLN A 166 -17.39 13.13 12.47
CA GLN A 166 -18.50 12.60 11.66
C GLN A 166 -19.02 11.24 12.16
N ASN A 167 -18.14 10.39 12.69
CA ASN A 167 -18.52 9.07 13.21
C ASN A 167 -19.10 9.13 14.65
N MET A 168 -18.81 10.17 15.41
CA MET A 168 -19.37 10.39 16.74
C MET A 168 -20.76 11.05 16.71
N GLY A 169 -21.35 11.19 15.49
CA GLY A 169 -22.72 11.67 15.29
C GLY A 169 -22.89 13.12 15.67
N GLY A 170 -22.10 14.03 15.07
CA GLY A 170 -22.19 15.51 15.15
C GLY A 170 -23.38 16.10 15.95
N GLU A 171 -23.53 15.74 17.19
CA GLU A 171 -24.49 16.36 18.09
C GLU A 171 -23.85 17.64 18.66
N ALA A 172 -24.29 18.78 18.16
CA ALA A 172 -24.13 20.09 18.77
C ALA A 172 -25.51 20.59 19.21
#